data_92735d50b80b2a6389756adfe552e08a
#
_entry.id   92735d50b80b2a6389756adfe552e08a
#
_cell.length_a   1.000
_cell.length_b   1.000
_cell.length_c   1.000
_cell.angle_alpha   90.00
_cell.angle_beta   90.00
_cell.angle_gamma   90.00
#
_symmetry.space_group_name_H-M   'P 1'
#
loop_
_entity.id
_entity.type
_entity.pdbx_description
1 polymer ?
#
loop_
_entity_poly.entity_id
_entity_poly.type
_entity_poly.pdbx_seq_one_letter_code
_entity_poly.pdbx_strand_id
1 'polypeptide(L)' 'MIKLTGLNGKEFYLNAEYIEKIEANPDTTITLYNGKKYIVLEPVQEVVNRVMEYKKKIFLPPMVGEE' A
#
# COMPACT_ATOMS: atom_id res chain seq x y z
N MET A 1 -7.00 0.95 -4.96
CA MET A 1 -6.94 -0.02 -3.85
C MET A 1 -5.75 -0.93 -4.00
N ILE A 2 -5.07 -1.18 -2.91
CA ILE A 2 -4.00 -2.17 -2.90
C ILE A 2 -4.38 -3.31 -1.97
N LYS A 3 -3.92 -4.51 -2.30
CA LYS A 3 -4.23 -5.69 -1.52
C LYS A 3 -3.08 -5.98 -0.56
N LEU A 4 -3.42 -6.21 0.70
CA LEU A 4 -2.45 -6.47 1.75
C LEU A 4 -2.93 -7.61 2.63
N THR A 5 -2.01 -8.15 3.43
CA THR A 5 -2.32 -9.27 4.32
C THR A 5 -2.06 -8.84 5.75
N GLY A 6 -3.10 -8.90 6.58
CA GLY A 6 -2.96 -8.58 7.99
C GLY A 6 -2.22 -9.66 8.75
N LEU A 7 -1.86 -9.34 10.00
CA LEU A 7 -1.14 -10.30 10.84
C LEU A 7 -1.91 -11.58 11.07
N ASN A 8 -3.24 -11.51 11.00
CA ASN A 8 -4.08 -12.70 11.18
C ASN A 8 -4.14 -13.57 9.93
N GLY A 9 -3.40 -13.21 8.88
CA GLY A 9 -3.37 -13.95 7.63
C GLY A 9 -4.50 -13.62 6.68
N LYS A 10 -5.40 -12.74 7.07
CA LYS A 10 -6.52 -12.37 6.20
C LYS A 10 -6.14 -11.25 5.27
N GLU A 11 -6.56 -11.36 4.02
CA GLU A 11 -6.30 -10.33 3.03
C GLU A 11 -7.37 -9.25 3.11
N PHE A 12 -6.95 -8.02 2.79
CA PHE A 12 -7.89 -6.91 2.72
C PHE A 12 -7.39 -5.91 1.70
N TYR A 13 -8.28 -5.02 1.29
CA TYR A 13 -7.95 -3.96 0.34
C TYR A 13 -7.93 -2.63 1.08
N LEU A 14 -6.93 -1.82 0.76
CA LEU A 14 -6.74 -0.53 1.39
C LEU A 14 -6.64 0.54 0.31
N ASN A 15 -7.29 1.68 0.55
CA ASN A 15 -7.19 2.79 -0.38
C ASN A 15 -5.84 3.47 -0.20
N ALA A 16 -4.98 3.33 -1.19
CA ALA A 16 -3.62 3.88 -1.11
C ALA A 16 -3.62 5.40 -0.93
N GLU A 17 -4.69 6.08 -1.36
CA GLU A 17 -4.75 7.52 -1.23
C GLU A 17 -4.85 7.99 0.22
N TYR A 18 -5.26 7.11 1.13
CA TYR A 18 -5.40 7.46 2.54
C TYR A 18 -4.15 7.20 3.36
N ILE A 19 -3.11 6.65 2.75
CA ILE A 19 -1.90 6.30 3.48
C ILE A 19 -1.07 7.54 3.74
N GLU A 20 -0.75 7.77 5.02
CA GLU A 20 0.14 8.85 5.41
C GLU A 20 1.58 8.40 5.46
N LYS A 21 1.84 7.26 6.09
CA LYS A 21 3.20 6.76 6.16
C LYS A 21 3.24 5.24 6.32
N ILE A 22 4.37 4.68 5.96
CA ILE A 22 4.63 3.25 6.05
C ILE A 22 5.94 3.08 6.81
N GLU A 23 5.92 2.28 7.89
CA GLU A 23 7.07 2.09 8.75
C GLU A 23 7.33 0.63 9.03
N ALA A 24 8.56 0.31 9.42
CA ALA A 24 8.92 -1.03 9.90
C ALA A 24 9.29 -0.92 11.38
N ASN A 25 8.33 -1.22 12.28
CA ASN A 25 8.50 -1.01 13.73
C ASN A 25 7.93 -2.15 14.57
N PRO A 26 8.53 -3.27 14.70
CA PRO A 26 9.41 -3.97 13.74
C PRO A 26 8.63 -4.50 12.57
N ASP A 27 7.31 -4.64 12.71
CA ASP A 27 6.44 -5.10 11.63
C ASP A 27 6.05 -3.93 10.75
N THR A 28 5.67 -4.24 9.51
CA THR A 28 5.22 -3.21 8.59
C THR A 28 3.93 -2.58 9.12
N THR A 29 3.98 -1.30 9.43
CA THR A 29 2.86 -0.55 9.97
C THR A 29 2.47 0.55 9.00
N ILE A 30 1.20 0.57 8.62
CA ILE A 30 0.66 1.56 7.70
C ILE A 30 -0.26 2.48 8.49
N THR A 31 0.06 3.77 8.49
CA THR A 31 -0.74 4.77 9.19
C THR A 31 -1.52 5.57 8.17
N LEU A 32 -2.82 5.69 8.39
CA LEU A 32 -3.69 6.47 7.53
C LEU A 32 -3.84 7.89 8.06
N TYR A 33 -4.28 8.80 7.21
CA TYR A 33 -4.44 10.20 7.62
C TYR A 33 -5.46 10.38 8.75
N ASN A 34 -6.40 9.44 8.90
CA ASN A 34 -7.36 9.52 10.01
C ASN A 34 -6.81 8.94 11.31
N GLY A 35 -5.55 8.54 11.34
CA GLY A 35 -4.91 8.01 12.54
C GLY A 35 -5.00 6.51 12.69
N LYS A 36 -5.76 5.83 11.87
CA LYS A 36 -5.83 4.37 11.94
C LYS A 36 -4.52 3.74 11.50
N LYS A 37 -4.17 2.64 12.14
CA LYS A 37 -2.94 1.90 11.82
C LYS A 37 -3.26 0.46 11.49
N TYR A 38 -2.56 -0.06 10.49
CA TYR A 38 -2.68 -1.46 10.09
C TYR A 38 -1.31 -2.09 10.09
N ILE A 39 -1.21 -3.28 10.66
CA ILE A 39 0.03 -4.05 10.65
C ILE A 39 -0.14 -5.18 9.67
N VAL A 40 0.77 -5.27 8.71
CA VAL A 40 0.65 -6.23 7.62
C VAL A 40 1.89 -7.11 7.54
N LEU A 41 1.74 -8.25 6.86
CA LEU A 41 2.81 -9.21 6.70
C LEU A 41 3.79 -8.82 5.61
N GLU A 42 3.35 -8.06 4.62
CA GLU A 42 4.22 -7.66 3.52
C GLU A 42 5.33 -6.75 4.04
N PRO A 43 6.58 -6.93 3.53
CA PRO A 43 7.65 -6.02 3.89
C PRO A 43 7.36 -4.61 3.38
N VAL A 44 7.98 -3.61 4.02
CA VAL A 44 7.77 -2.21 3.64
C VAL A 44 7.97 -2.02 2.14
N GLN A 45 9.05 -2.59 1.58
CA GLN A 45 9.33 -2.38 0.15
C GLN A 45 8.22 -2.93 -0.73
N GLU A 46 7.61 -4.05 -0.33
CA GLU A 46 6.53 -4.62 -1.10
C GLU A 46 5.31 -3.70 -1.07
N VAL A 47 5.00 -3.13 0.11
CA VAL A 47 3.88 -2.21 0.22
C VAL A 47 4.14 -0.98 -0.65
N VAL A 48 5.35 -0.44 -0.59
CA VAL A 48 5.71 0.72 -1.40
C VAL A 48 5.53 0.39 -2.89
N ASN A 49 5.98 -0.79 -3.30
CA ASN A 49 5.85 -1.18 -4.71
C ASN A 49 4.38 -1.24 -5.14
N ARG A 50 3.51 -1.77 -4.29
CA ARG A 50 2.09 -1.86 -4.61
C ARG A 50 1.44 -0.49 -4.70
N VAL A 51 1.84 0.43 -3.82
CA VAL A 51 1.34 1.80 -3.89
C VAL A 51 1.79 2.46 -5.19
N MET A 52 3.05 2.28 -5.56
CA MET A 52 3.56 2.89 -6.79
C MET A 52 2.89 2.31 -8.02
N GLU A 53 2.66 1.00 -8.04
CA GLU A 53 1.95 0.37 -9.16
C GLU A 53 0.53 0.94 -9.28
N TYR A 54 -0.14 1.09 -8.15
CA TYR A 54 -1.47 1.67 -8.13
C TYR A 54 -1.46 3.08 -8.71
N LYS A 55 -0.50 3.90 -8.30
CA LYS A 55 -0.44 5.28 -8.76
C LYS A 55 -0.10 5.37 -10.23
N LYS A 56 0.73 4.49 -10.73
CA LYS A 56 1.04 4.46 -12.15
C LYS A 56 -0.21 4.21 -12.99
N LYS A 57 -1.05 3.28 -12.53
CA LYS A 57 -2.28 2.96 -13.26
C LYS A 57 -3.25 4.11 -13.28
N ILE A 58 -3.21 4.95 -12.26
CA ILE A 58 -4.16 6.06 -12.15
C ILE A 58 -3.66 7.30 -12.87
N PHE A 59 -2.38 7.62 -12.71
CA PHE A 59 -1.86 8.92 -13.14
C PHE A 59 -1.16 8.92 -14.49
N LEU A 60 -0.71 7.77 -14.97
CA LEU A 60 -0.04 7.70 -16.26
C LEU A 60 -1.02 7.33 -17.35
N PRO A 61 -1.02 8.09 -18.47
CA PRO A 61 -1.89 7.73 -19.59
C PRO A 61 -1.54 6.34 -20.13
N PRO A 62 -2.52 5.59 -20.59
CA PRO A 62 -2.25 4.25 -21.09
C PRO A 62 -1.26 4.20 -22.25
N MET A 63 -1.29 5.21 -23.10
CA MET A 63 -0.44 5.18 -24.27
C MET A 63 1.02 5.44 -23.94
N VAL A 64 1.31 5.91 -22.78
CA VAL A 64 2.69 6.16 -22.39
C VAL A 64 3.40 4.85 -22.12
N GLY A 65 2.64 3.95 -21.73
CA GLY A 65 3.27 2.69 -21.44
C GLY A 65 3.75 2.06 -22.68
N GLU A 66 3.77 2.30 -22.95
CA GLU A 66 4.39 1.78 -23.58
C GLU A 66 5.05 1.28 -23.64
N GLU A 67 4.81 1.22 -23.37
CA GLU A 67 5.36 0.88 -23.36
C GLU A 67 5.72 0.57 -23.19
#